data_d498238943a304888f3193895f1b832d
#
_entry.id   d498238943a304888f3193895f1b832d
#
_cell.length_a   1.000
_cell.length_b   1.000
_cell.length_c   1.000
_cell.angle_alpha   90.00
_cell.angle_beta   90.00
_cell.angle_gamma   90.00
#
_symmetry.space_group_name_H-M   'P 1'
#
loop_
_entity.id
_entity.type
_entity.pdbx_description
1 polymer ?
#
loop_
_entity_poly.entity_id
_entity_poly.type
_entity_poly.pdbx_seq_one_letter_code
_entity_poly.pdbx_strand_id
1 'polypeptide(L)'
;KIDMPMLRSTADNMLSEEDLQQFETMLSYWAERYLLMEKKVGLKSDFSNPLADITVSTLDDVILAANRLREAWRCGSGPLPAVLRLMERKGIKILSTELPDGILGLSTFADESHPLIVVDMRPQKTTIERLRFTACHELAHILLHFSDECNVEKMCNKFANSFLFPKQTFIEEMGAEHREQLTLEEMIDLRELYGISIAAQVHAAWDLRMISREHYD
;
A
#
# COMPACT_ATOMS: atom_id res chain seq x y z
N LYS A 1 7.42 -15.54 18.75
CA LYS A 1 7.40 -16.17 17.41
C LYS A 1 6.38 -15.43 16.57
N ILE A 2 6.80 -14.83 15.48
CA ILE A 2 5.90 -14.16 14.55
C ILE A 2 5.13 -15.23 13.80
N ASP A 3 3.80 -15.16 13.83
CA ASP A 3 2.94 -15.94 12.94
C ASP A 3 2.73 -15.12 11.66
N MET A 4 2.97 -15.72 10.49
CA MET A 4 2.90 -15.05 9.20
C MET A 4 1.89 -15.71 8.26
N PRO A 5 0.60 -15.73 8.60
CA PRO A 5 -0.41 -16.38 7.78
C PRO A 5 -0.49 -15.78 6.36
N MET A 6 -0.16 -14.49 6.22
CA MET A 6 -0.21 -13.79 4.93
C MET A 6 1.00 -14.12 4.04
N LEU A 7 2.17 -14.37 4.63
CA LEU A 7 3.34 -14.81 3.85
C LEU A 7 3.03 -16.12 3.14
N ARG A 8 2.36 -17.04 3.82
CA ARG A 8 1.96 -18.33 3.27
C ARG A 8 0.98 -18.20 2.13
N SER A 9 -0.03 -17.33 2.23
CA SER A 9 -1.04 -17.17 1.19
C SER A 9 -0.51 -16.52 -0.11
N THR A 10 0.46 -15.61 -0.01
CA THR A 10 1.06 -14.94 -1.18
C THR A 10 2.21 -15.74 -1.78
N ALA A 11 2.92 -16.52 -0.97
CA ALA A 11 4.13 -17.23 -1.35
C ALA A 11 3.94 -18.73 -1.60
N ASP A 12 2.79 -19.32 -1.29
CA ASP A 12 2.48 -20.76 -1.43
C ASP A 12 2.73 -21.31 -2.85
N ASN A 13 2.81 -20.43 -3.85
CA ASN A 13 3.07 -20.81 -5.25
C ASN A 13 4.47 -20.39 -5.75
N MET A 14 5.29 -19.69 -4.94
CA MET A 14 6.52 -19.06 -5.41
C MET A 14 7.77 -19.46 -4.62
N LEU A 15 7.64 -19.93 -3.39
CA LEU A 15 8.76 -20.29 -2.51
C LEU A 15 8.68 -21.74 -2.04
N SER A 16 9.85 -22.35 -1.83
CA SER A 16 9.92 -23.63 -1.15
C SER A 16 9.55 -23.48 0.33
N GLU A 17 9.10 -24.57 0.97
CA GLU A 17 8.81 -24.55 2.42
C GLU A 17 10.05 -24.18 3.24
N GLU A 18 11.24 -24.58 2.77
CA GLU A 18 12.51 -24.28 3.44
C GLU A 18 12.84 -22.78 3.36
N ASP A 19 12.67 -22.15 2.19
CA ASP A 19 12.89 -20.72 2.00
C ASP A 19 11.91 -19.89 2.84
N LEU A 20 10.64 -20.31 2.88
CA LEU A 20 9.62 -19.68 3.73
C LEU A 20 10.01 -19.72 5.20
N GLN A 21 10.47 -20.86 5.70
CA GLN A 21 10.87 -21.02 7.09
C GLN A 21 12.10 -20.19 7.44
N GLN A 22 13.07 -20.11 6.53
CA GLN A 22 14.25 -19.26 6.72
C GLN A 22 13.85 -17.80 6.77
N PHE A 23 12.96 -17.37 5.87
CA PHE A 23 12.48 -16.00 5.81
C PHE A 23 11.67 -15.62 7.07
N GLU A 24 10.75 -16.48 7.52
CA GLU A 24 10.02 -16.31 8.79
C GLU A 24 10.97 -16.16 9.98
N THR A 25 12.01 -16.99 10.02
CA THR A 25 13.02 -16.93 11.09
C THR A 25 13.77 -15.60 11.08
N MET A 26 14.17 -15.13 9.91
CA MET A 26 14.85 -13.85 9.74
C MET A 26 13.95 -12.67 10.18
N LEU A 27 12.70 -12.66 9.75
CA LEU A 27 11.75 -11.61 10.11
C LEU A 27 11.44 -11.60 11.61
N SER A 28 11.25 -12.78 12.22
CA SER A 28 11.05 -12.92 13.67
C SER A 28 12.21 -12.33 14.44
N TYR A 29 13.44 -12.68 14.05
CA TYR A 29 14.65 -12.16 14.69
C TYR A 29 14.79 -10.64 14.55
N TRP A 30 14.50 -10.11 13.36
CA TRP A 30 14.53 -8.66 13.11
C TRP A 30 13.50 -7.93 13.97
N ALA A 31 12.24 -8.41 13.98
CA ALA A 31 11.17 -7.79 14.74
C ALA A 31 11.44 -7.79 16.25
N GLU A 32 11.91 -8.91 16.80
CA GLU A 32 12.30 -8.98 18.21
C GLU A 32 13.38 -7.95 18.57
N ARG A 33 14.39 -7.80 17.73
CA ARG A 33 15.45 -6.81 17.94
C ARG A 33 14.95 -5.39 17.81
N TYR A 34 14.11 -5.13 16.83
CA TYR A 34 13.51 -3.81 16.63
C TYR A 34 12.69 -3.38 17.86
N LEU A 35 11.78 -4.25 18.30
CA LEU A 35 10.94 -3.98 19.47
C LEU A 35 11.79 -3.84 20.76
N LEU A 36 12.85 -4.64 20.92
CA LEU A 36 13.77 -4.48 22.02
C LEU A 36 14.49 -3.13 22.00
N MET A 37 14.88 -2.65 20.83
CA MET A 37 15.51 -1.33 20.67
C MET A 37 14.53 -0.21 21.02
N GLU A 38 13.31 -0.24 20.52
CA GLU A 38 12.26 0.73 20.88
C GLU A 38 12.07 0.80 22.40
N LYS A 39 11.95 -0.37 23.04
CA LYS A 39 11.82 -0.45 24.50
C LYS A 39 13.01 0.17 25.24
N LYS A 40 14.25 -0.07 24.76
CA LYS A 40 15.47 0.46 25.38
C LYS A 40 15.57 1.99 25.27
N VAL A 41 15.12 2.57 24.17
CA VAL A 41 15.13 4.02 23.96
C VAL A 41 13.85 4.72 24.46
N GLY A 42 12.92 3.95 25.07
CA GLY A 42 11.69 4.48 25.63
C GLY A 42 10.66 4.94 24.58
N LEU A 43 10.81 4.49 23.34
CA LEU A 43 9.80 4.72 22.30
C LEU A 43 8.60 3.81 22.53
N LYS A 44 7.43 4.41 22.61
CA LYS A 44 6.15 3.69 22.53
C LYS A 44 5.61 3.91 21.13
N SER A 45 5.52 2.84 20.38
CA SER A 45 4.84 2.87 19.10
C SER A 45 3.49 2.14 19.25
N ASP A 46 2.48 2.90 19.63
CA ASP A 46 1.14 2.36 19.76
C ASP A 46 0.47 2.39 18.37
N PHE A 47 0.30 1.22 17.78
CA PHE A 47 -0.50 1.06 16.58
C PHE A 47 -1.98 1.05 16.94
N SER A 48 -2.76 1.81 16.19
CA SER A 48 -4.22 1.78 16.24
C SER A 48 -4.76 1.75 14.82
N ASN A 49 -5.61 0.76 14.53
CA ASN A 49 -6.26 0.66 13.23
C ASN A 49 -7.51 1.56 13.20
N PRO A 50 -7.51 2.68 12.45
CA PRO A 50 -8.66 3.57 12.37
C PRO A 50 -9.79 3.02 11.49
N LEU A 51 -9.58 1.87 10.85
CA LEU A 51 -10.54 1.20 9.96
C LEU A 51 -11.05 -0.13 10.53
N ALA A 52 -10.79 -0.42 11.82
CA ALA A 52 -11.10 -1.71 12.42
C ALA A 52 -12.61 -2.06 12.42
N ASP A 53 -13.48 -1.06 12.30
CA ASP A 53 -14.94 -1.20 12.25
C ASP A 53 -15.49 -1.31 10.82
N ILE A 54 -14.62 -1.29 9.79
CA ILE A 54 -15.01 -1.33 8.39
C ILE A 54 -14.76 -2.72 7.81
N THR A 55 -15.80 -3.31 7.22
CA THR A 55 -15.67 -4.48 6.34
C THR A 55 -15.89 -4.03 4.91
N VAL A 56 -14.96 -4.35 4.02
CA VAL A 56 -15.03 -3.99 2.60
C VAL A 56 -15.53 -5.18 1.76
N SER A 57 -16.47 -4.90 0.90
CA SER A 57 -17.07 -5.87 -0.02
C SER A 57 -17.01 -5.39 -1.46
N THR A 58 -16.98 -4.08 -1.68
CA THR A 58 -17.01 -3.43 -2.98
C THR A 58 -15.83 -2.46 -3.16
N LEU A 59 -15.57 -2.06 -4.40
CA LEU A 59 -14.55 -1.04 -4.71
C LEU A 59 -14.90 0.32 -4.11
N ASP A 60 -16.18 0.64 -3.96
CA ASP A 60 -16.63 1.90 -3.35
C ASP A 60 -16.34 1.91 -1.84
N ASP A 61 -16.52 0.77 -1.14
CA ASP A 61 -16.15 0.65 0.27
C ASP A 61 -14.66 0.89 0.48
N VAL A 62 -13.84 0.40 -0.46
CA VAL A 62 -12.38 0.60 -0.42
C VAL A 62 -12.01 2.07 -0.60
N ILE A 63 -12.68 2.78 -1.52
CA ILE A 63 -12.46 4.22 -1.73
C ILE A 63 -12.83 5.00 -0.47
N LEU A 64 -13.96 4.67 0.16
CA LEU A 64 -14.39 5.28 1.41
C LEU A 64 -13.40 5.01 2.55
N ALA A 65 -12.92 3.77 2.67
CA ALA A 65 -11.90 3.40 3.66
C ALA A 65 -10.60 4.19 3.47
N ALA A 66 -10.12 4.34 2.22
CA ALA A 66 -8.93 5.12 1.92
C ALA A 66 -9.09 6.61 2.29
N ASN A 67 -10.25 7.20 2.00
CA ASN A 67 -10.56 8.58 2.38
C ASN A 67 -10.63 8.73 3.90
N ARG A 68 -11.30 7.82 4.60
CA ARG A 68 -11.37 7.81 6.07
C ARG A 68 -9.99 7.67 6.72
N LEU A 69 -9.10 6.85 6.12
CA LEU A 69 -7.72 6.75 6.59
C LEU A 69 -6.98 8.08 6.43
N ARG A 70 -7.12 8.75 5.29
CA ARG A 70 -6.50 10.07 5.07
C ARG A 70 -6.98 11.11 6.10
N GLU A 71 -8.25 11.11 6.43
CA GLU A 71 -8.82 11.97 7.48
C GLU A 71 -8.25 11.61 8.87
N ALA A 72 -8.29 10.34 9.27
CA ALA A 72 -7.81 9.87 10.56
C ALA A 72 -6.31 10.14 10.76
N TRP A 73 -5.54 10.03 9.69
CA TRP A 73 -4.11 10.30 9.71
C TRP A 73 -3.75 11.77 9.41
N ARG A 74 -4.74 12.60 9.11
CA ARG A 74 -4.60 14.03 8.78
C ARG A 74 -3.66 14.27 7.59
N CYS A 75 -3.83 13.47 6.54
CA CYS A 75 -3.00 13.53 5.34
C CYS A 75 -3.35 14.70 4.41
N GLY A 76 -4.56 15.26 4.53
CA GLY A 76 -5.08 16.22 3.55
C GLY A 76 -5.36 15.56 2.20
N SER A 77 -5.56 16.37 1.15
CA SER A 77 -5.81 15.92 -0.23
C SER A 77 -4.53 15.77 -1.06
N GLY A 78 -3.44 16.42 -0.67
CA GLY A 78 -2.19 16.46 -1.41
C GLY A 78 -1.41 15.14 -1.48
N PRO A 79 -0.27 15.14 -2.20
CA PRO A 79 0.58 13.98 -2.36
C PRO A 79 1.20 13.49 -1.05
N LEU A 80 1.56 12.21 -0.99
CA LEU A 80 2.19 11.55 0.16
C LEU A 80 3.61 11.06 -0.19
N PRO A 81 4.59 11.98 -0.41
CA PRO A 81 5.91 11.60 -0.87
C PRO A 81 6.69 10.73 0.11
N ALA A 82 6.41 10.85 1.41
CA ALA A 82 7.07 10.10 2.48
C ALA A 82 6.11 9.10 3.15
N VAL A 83 5.35 8.34 2.36
CA VAL A 83 4.30 7.44 2.86
C VAL A 83 4.83 6.37 3.82
N LEU A 84 6.01 5.79 3.58
CA LEU A 84 6.62 4.82 4.49
C LEU A 84 6.89 5.45 5.86
N ARG A 85 7.46 6.67 5.87
CA ARG A 85 7.71 7.39 7.13
C ARG A 85 6.42 7.77 7.85
N LEU A 86 5.35 8.05 7.09
CA LEU A 86 4.02 8.24 7.66
C LEU A 86 3.55 6.98 8.38
N MET A 87 3.68 5.81 7.75
CA MET A 87 3.32 4.52 8.34
C MET A 87 4.12 4.24 9.63
N GLU A 88 5.43 4.47 9.62
CA GLU A 88 6.28 4.34 10.82
C GLU A 88 5.79 5.21 11.98
N ARG A 89 5.41 6.47 11.71
CA ARG A 89 4.84 7.39 12.70
C ARG A 89 3.49 6.93 13.25
N LYS A 90 2.81 6.03 12.55
CA LYS A 90 1.54 5.40 12.97
C LYS A 90 1.73 4.03 13.61
N GLY A 91 2.98 3.68 13.96
CA GLY A 91 3.30 2.46 14.69
C GLY A 91 3.53 1.23 13.82
N ILE A 92 3.49 1.37 12.49
CA ILE A 92 3.77 0.26 11.56
C ILE A 92 5.28 0.13 11.39
N LYS A 93 5.82 -1.06 11.55
CA LYS A 93 7.25 -1.32 11.35
C LYS A 93 7.53 -1.53 9.87
N ILE A 94 8.55 -0.84 9.36
CA ILE A 94 8.98 -0.99 7.97
C ILE A 94 10.35 -1.66 7.95
N LEU A 95 10.42 -2.81 7.27
CA LEU A 95 11.68 -3.50 7.00
C LEU A 95 11.98 -3.44 5.51
N SER A 96 13.20 -3.01 5.19
CA SER A 96 13.74 -3.15 3.83
C SER A 96 14.68 -4.35 3.78
N THR A 97 14.39 -5.30 2.93
CA THR A 97 15.25 -6.47 2.69
C THR A 97 15.11 -6.96 1.25
N GLU A 98 16.01 -7.81 0.83
CA GLU A 98 15.88 -8.51 -0.44
C GLU A 98 14.74 -9.52 -0.35
N LEU A 99 13.80 -9.41 -1.26
CA LEU A 99 12.70 -10.35 -1.40
C LEU A 99 12.94 -11.29 -2.59
N PRO A 100 12.39 -12.51 -2.53
CA PRO A 100 12.43 -13.45 -3.65
C PRO A 100 11.84 -12.85 -4.92
N ASP A 101 12.17 -13.43 -6.06
CA ASP A 101 11.68 -12.95 -7.36
C ASP A 101 10.15 -13.06 -7.44
N GLY A 102 9.53 -11.99 -7.91
CA GLY A 102 8.08 -11.88 -8.01
C GLY A 102 7.41 -11.25 -6.78
N ILE A 103 8.05 -11.22 -5.62
CA ILE A 103 7.55 -10.59 -4.41
C ILE A 103 8.17 -9.21 -4.26
N LEU A 104 7.34 -8.18 -4.15
CA LEU A 104 7.78 -6.78 -3.98
C LEU A 104 7.56 -6.26 -2.57
N GLY A 105 6.62 -6.84 -1.86
CA GLY A 105 6.28 -6.52 -0.49
C GLY A 105 5.51 -7.65 0.15
N LEU A 106 5.40 -7.59 1.45
CA LEU A 106 4.54 -8.44 2.27
C LEU A 106 4.21 -7.74 3.59
N SER A 107 3.15 -8.16 4.21
CA SER A 107 2.70 -7.63 5.50
C SER A 107 2.32 -8.73 6.47
N THR A 108 2.52 -8.45 7.76
CA THR A 108 2.18 -9.37 8.85
C THR A 108 2.11 -8.62 10.17
N PHE A 109 1.84 -9.34 11.26
CA PHE A 109 1.90 -8.82 12.63
C PHE A 109 2.98 -9.53 13.44
N ALA A 110 3.79 -8.75 14.16
CA ALA A 110 4.62 -9.24 15.23
C ALA A 110 3.83 -9.14 16.55
N ASP A 111 3.79 -10.22 17.33
CA ASP A 111 3.07 -10.29 18.61
C ASP A 111 1.58 -9.88 18.51
N GLU A 112 0.93 -10.16 17.37
CA GLU A 112 -0.48 -9.83 17.10
C GLU A 112 -0.84 -8.34 17.21
N SER A 113 0.08 -7.48 17.68
CA SER A 113 -0.15 -6.06 17.96
C SER A 113 0.76 -5.10 17.19
N HIS A 114 1.88 -5.59 16.65
CA HIS A 114 2.84 -4.76 15.95
C HIS A 114 2.83 -5.08 14.46
N PRO A 115 2.13 -4.27 13.64
CA PRO A 115 2.11 -4.49 12.19
C PRO A 115 3.50 -4.25 11.59
N LEU A 116 3.87 -5.12 10.67
CA LEU A 116 5.12 -5.11 9.94
C LEU A 116 4.84 -5.14 8.45
N ILE A 117 5.45 -4.22 7.72
CA ILE A 117 5.49 -4.22 6.26
C ILE A 117 6.95 -4.42 5.83
N VAL A 118 7.17 -5.38 4.96
CA VAL A 118 8.47 -5.65 4.36
C VAL A 118 8.42 -5.25 2.89
N VAL A 119 9.44 -4.54 2.43
CA VAL A 119 9.53 -4.07 1.05
C VAL A 119 10.92 -4.28 0.48
N ASP A 120 10.99 -4.57 -0.81
CA ASP A 120 12.26 -4.64 -1.53
C ASP A 120 12.57 -3.26 -2.13
N MET A 121 13.57 -2.59 -1.56
CA MET A 121 13.97 -1.24 -1.99
C MET A 121 15.10 -1.23 -3.02
N ARG A 122 15.50 -2.39 -3.57
CA ARG A 122 16.57 -2.44 -4.56
C ARG A 122 16.17 -1.68 -5.83
N PRO A 123 16.99 -0.72 -6.30
CA PRO A 123 16.66 0.09 -7.49
C PRO A 123 16.48 -0.74 -8.76
N GLN A 124 17.09 -1.93 -8.82
CA GLN A 124 16.97 -2.85 -9.96
C GLN A 124 15.60 -3.56 -10.00
N LYS A 125 14.91 -3.61 -8.86
CA LYS A 125 13.63 -4.33 -8.71
C LYS A 125 12.44 -3.38 -8.72
N THR A 126 12.60 -2.16 -8.21
CA THR A 126 11.47 -1.27 -8.01
C THR A 126 11.83 0.21 -8.22
N THR A 127 10.85 0.97 -8.68
CA THR A 127 10.91 2.44 -8.69
C THR A 127 10.31 3.01 -7.39
N ILE A 128 10.54 4.29 -7.13
CA ILE A 128 9.98 4.96 -5.95
C ILE A 128 8.45 4.91 -5.96
N GLU A 129 7.84 5.09 -7.12
CA GLU A 129 6.38 5.04 -7.27
C GLU A 129 5.84 3.63 -6.95
N ARG A 130 6.51 2.62 -7.49
CA ARG A 130 6.14 1.23 -7.24
C ARG A 130 6.33 0.85 -5.78
N LEU A 131 7.40 1.34 -5.15
CA LEU A 131 7.65 1.14 -3.72
C LEU A 131 6.52 1.75 -2.86
N ARG A 132 6.11 2.99 -3.16
CA ARG A 132 4.99 3.64 -2.47
C ARG A 132 3.68 2.87 -2.66
N PHE A 133 3.42 2.45 -3.89
CA PHE A 133 2.24 1.65 -4.21
C PHE A 133 2.24 0.32 -3.45
N THR A 134 3.36 -0.42 -3.50
CA THR A 134 3.51 -1.69 -2.78
C THR A 134 3.29 -1.51 -1.27
N ALA A 135 3.92 -0.50 -0.66
CA ALA A 135 3.71 -0.24 0.76
C ALA A 135 2.25 0.08 1.12
N CYS A 136 1.54 0.83 0.25
CA CYS A 136 0.11 1.11 0.45
C CYS A 136 -0.78 -0.12 0.20
N HIS A 137 -0.38 -1.00 -0.70
CA HIS A 137 -1.03 -2.29 -0.92
C HIS A 137 -0.92 -3.17 0.34
N GLU A 138 0.27 -3.31 0.89
CA GLU A 138 0.52 -4.04 2.13
C GLU A 138 -0.19 -3.40 3.34
N LEU A 139 -0.29 -2.07 3.35
CA LEU A 139 -1.07 -1.35 4.35
C LEU A 139 -2.55 -1.74 4.32
N ALA A 140 -3.11 -1.98 3.13
CA ALA A 140 -4.49 -2.43 3.00
C ALA A 140 -4.71 -3.80 3.65
N HIS A 141 -3.79 -4.75 3.48
CA HIS A 141 -3.84 -6.05 4.15
C HIS A 141 -3.82 -5.94 5.68
N ILE A 142 -3.13 -4.93 6.24
CA ILE A 142 -3.08 -4.70 7.68
C ILE A 142 -4.35 -4.04 8.21
N LEU A 143 -4.94 -3.12 7.46
CA LEU A 143 -6.01 -2.25 7.97
C LEU A 143 -7.42 -2.72 7.64
N LEU A 144 -7.61 -3.43 6.51
CA LEU A 144 -8.94 -3.75 6.00
C LEU A 144 -9.40 -5.15 6.42
N HIS A 145 -10.66 -5.25 6.76
CA HIS A 145 -11.37 -6.51 6.87
C HIS A 145 -12.15 -6.75 5.58
N PHE A 146 -11.94 -7.91 4.98
CA PHE A 146 -12.52 -8.27 3.69
C PHE A 146 -13.69 -9.23 3.89
N SER A 147 -14.76 -9.08 3.09
CA SER A 147 -15.81 -10.09 3.00
C SER A 147 -15.32 -11.31 2.23
N ASP A 148 -15.88 -12.48 2.52
CA ASP A 148 -15.44 -13.77 1.95
C ASP A 148 -15.55 -13.84 0.41
N GLU A 149 -16.40 -13.03 -0.19
CA GLU A 149 -16.68 -13.07 -1.64
C GLU A 149 -15.83 -12.10 -2.47
N CYS A 150 -15.00 -11.24 -1.83
CA CYS A 150 -14.26 -10.23 -2.55
C CYS A 150 -12.88 -10.71 -3.02
N ASN A 151 -12.39 -10.14 -4.13
CA ASN A 151 -11.03 -10.32 -4.58
C ASN A 151 -10.10 -9.38 -3.77
N VAL A 152 -9.47 -9.91 -2.73
CA VAL A 152 -8.62 -9.18 -1.77
C VAL A 152 -7.53 -8.39 -2.49
N GLU A 153 -6.80 -9.01 -3.41
CA GLU A 153 -5.71 -8.37 -4.15
C GLU A 153 -6.20 -7.17 -4.97
N LYS A 154 -7.36 -7.31 -5.62
CA LYS A 154 -7.99 -6.21 -6.36
C LYS A 154 -8.41 -5.07 -5.42
N MET A 155 -8.91 -5.41 -4.22
CA MET A 155 -9.28 -4.41 -3.20
C MET A 155 -8.05 -3.69 -2.68
N CYS A 156 -6.96 -4.39 -2.37
CA CYS A 156 -5.70 -3.78 -1.92
C CYS A 156 -5.08 -2.86 -2.97
N ASN A 157 -5.09 -3.27 -4.24
CA ASN A 157 -4.65 -2.42 -5.35
C ASN A 157 -5.50 -1.14 -5.47
N LYS A 158 -6.82 -1.27 -5.35
CA LYS A 158 -7.73 -0.10 -5.38
C LYS A 158 -7.49 0.81 -4.18
N PHE A 159 -7.27 0.25 -2.99
CA PHE A 159 -6.95 1.02 -1.80
C PHE A 159 -5.65 1.82 -1.98
N ALA A 160 -4.57 1.17 -2.44
CA ALA A 160 -3.29 1.82 -2.67
C ALA A 160 -3.42 3.02 -3.61
N ASN A 161 -4.10 2.84 -4.75
CA ASN A 161 -4.37 3.94 -5.69
C ASN A 161 -5.18 5.06 -5.04
N SER A 162 -6.29 4.74 -4.35
CA SER A 162 -7.19 5.73 -3.76
C SER A 162 -6.54 6.46 -2.58
N PHE A 163 -5.67 5.79 -1.82
CA PHE A 163 -4.93 6.40 -0.71
C PHE A 163 -3.82 7.31 -1.20
N LEU A 164 -3.05 6.91 -2.24
CA LEU A 164 -2.00 7.74 -2.83
C LEU A 164 -2.56 8.92 -3.60
N PHE A 165 -3.63 8.70 -4.38
CA PHE A 165 -4.23 9.72 -5.22
C PHE A 165 -5.77 9.67 -5.13
N PRO A 166 -6.37 10.42 -4.18
CA PRO A 166 -7.82 10.44 -4.02
C PRO A 166 -8.54 10.87 -5.29
N LYS A 167 -9.71 10.28 -5.55
CA LYS A 167 -10.53 10.58 -6.74
C LYS A 167 -10.79 12.06 -6.92
N GLN A 168 -11.15 12.76 -5.84
CA GLN A 168 -11.44 14.20 -5.90
C GLN A 168 -10.22 15.01 -6.31
N THR A 169 -9.05 14.67 -5.74
CA THR A 169 -7.78 15.32 -6.10
C THR A 169 -7.40 15.04 -7.54
N PHE A 170 -7.63 13.79 -8.02
CA PHE A 170 -7.40 13.46 -9.43
C PHE A 170 -8.25 14.34 -10.37
N ILE A 171 -9.54 14.54 -10.03
CA ILE A 171 -10.43 15.41 -10.81
C ILE A 171 -9.96 16.88 -10.77
N GLU A 172 -9.48 17.35 -9.62
CA GLU A 172 -8.98 18.72 -9.47
C GLU A 172 -7.69 18.95 -10.28
N GLU A 173 -6.75 18.01 -10.24
CA GLU A 173 -5.49 18.09 -10.99
C GLU A 173 -5.67 17.95 -12.50
N MET A 174 -6.52 17.02 -12.92
CA MET A 174 -6.76 16.75 -14.34
C MET A 174 -7.79 17.67 -14.98
N GLY A 175 -8.55 18.43 -14.17
CA GLY A 175 -9.72 19.21 -14.61
C GLY A 175 -10.99 18.35 -14.67
N ALA A 176 -12.12 18.98 -14.31
CA ALA A 176 -13.40 18.28 -14.15
C ALA A 176 -14.11 17.96 -15.49
N GLU A 177 -13.63 18.48 -16.59
CA GLU A 177 -14.27 18.36 -17.90
C GLU A 177 -13.74 17.19 -18.70
N HIS A 178 -14.56 16.72 -19.66
CA HIS A 178 -14.12 15.73 -20.64
C HIS A 178 -12.95 16.29 -21.47
N ARG A 179 -11.85 15.56 -21.50
CA ARG A 179 -10.62 15.95 -22.20
C ARG A 179 -10.46 15.11 -23.45
N GLU A 180 -10.08 15.75 -24.55
CA GLU A 180 -9.75 15.02 -25.79
C GLU A 180 -8.44 14.28 -25.65
N GLN A 181 -7.48 14.80 -24.86
CA GLN A 181 -6.17 14.17 -24.66
C GLN A 181 -5.64 14.42 -23.24
N LEU A 182 -4.96 13.40 -22.71
CA LEU A 182 -4.05 13.53 -21.58
C LEU A 182 -2.63 13.61 -22.13
N THR A 183 -1.89 14.64 -21.77
CA THR A 183 -0.51 14.75 -22.22
C THR A 183 0.39 13.86 -21.38
N LEU A 184 1.44 13.29 -22.02
CA LEU A 184 2.39 12.45 -21.30
C LEU A 184 3.14 13.27 -20.22
N GLU A 185 3.41 14.54 -20.46
CA GLU A 185 4.07 15.44 -19.51
C GLU A 185 3.25 15.60 -18.23
N GLU A 186 1.95 15.92 -18.32
CA GLU A 186 1.06 15.99 -17.15
C GLU A 186 1.05 14.67 -16.35
N MET A 187 0.99 13.54 -17.06
CA MET A 187 0.96 12.24 -16.40
C MET A 187 2.31 11.90 -15.73
N ILE A 188 3.43 12.36 -16.27
CA ILE A 188 4.76 12.22 -15.66
C ILE A 188 4.83 13.06 -14.39
N ASP A 189 4.40 14.32 -14.42
CA ASP A 189 4.40 15.21 -13.26
C ASP A 189 3.54 14.65 -12.12
N LEU A 190 2.34 14.18 -12.44
CA LEU A 190 1.46 13.55 -11.45
C LEU A 190 2.02 12.24 -10.90
N ARG A 191 2.72 11.45 -11.73
CA ARG A 191 3.41 10.24 -11.27
C ARG A 191 4.49 10.58 -10.23
N GLU A 192 5.28 11.60 -10.47
CA GLU A 192 6.35 12.02 -9.55
C GLU A 192 5.78 12.56 -8.24
N LEU A 193 4.71 13.36 -8.31
CA LEU A 193 4.06 13.94 -7.14
C LEU A 193 3.33 12.90 -6.30
N TYR A 194 2.45 12.11 -6.92
CA TYR A 194 1.52 11.23 -6.22
C TYR A 194 2.01 9.79 -6.07
N GLY A 195 3.01 9.38 -6.85
CA GLY A 195 3.56 8.03 -6.79
C GLY A 195 2.65 6.97 -7.40
N ILE A 196 1.86 7.33 -8.41
CA ILE A 196 1.03 6.40 -9.17
C ILE A 196 1.51 6.27 -10.60
N SER A 197 1.41 5.07 -11.16
CA SER A 197 1.85 4.83 -12.53
C SER A 197 0.96 5.56 -13.56
N ILE A 198 1.52 5.86 -14.75
CA ILE A 198 0.77 6.43 -15.87
C ILE A 198 -0.42 5.54 -16.23
N ALA A 199 -0.23 4.21 -16.27
CA ALA A 199 -1.32 3.27 -16.51
C ALA A 199 -2.46 3.40 -15.50
N ALA A 200 -2.16 3.57 -14.20
CA ALA A 200 -3.17 3.77 -13.17
C ALA A 200 -3.92 5.11 -13.36
N GLN A 201 -3.24 6.15 -13.82
CA GLN A 201 -3.85 7.45 -14.15
C GLN A 201 -4.80 7.33 -15.33
N VAL A 202 -4.39 6.65 -16.41
CA VAL A 202 -5.24 6.40 -17.60
C VAL A 202 -6.49 5.60 -17.22
N HIS A 203 -6.33 4.55 -16.40
CA HIS A 203 -7.47 3.79 -15.88
C HIS A 203 -8.42 4.66 -15.05
N ALA A 204 -7.89 5.51 -14.17
CA ALA A 204 -8.70 6.42 -13.36
C ALA A 204 -9.47 7.43 -14.24
N ALA A 205 -8.82 8.00 -15.26
CA ALA A 205 -9.45 8.92 -16.19
C ALA A 205 -10.57 8.24 -17.01
N TRP A 206 -10.36 6.99 -17.40
CA TRP A 206 -11.38 6.18 -18.07
C TRP A 206 -12.57 5.87 -17.15
N ASP A 207 -12.33 5.40 -15.94
CA ASP A 207 -13.37 5.12 -14.94
C ASP A 207 -14.22 6.35 -14.62
N LEU A 208 -13.60 7.53 -14.66
CA LEU A 208 -14.24 8.83 -14.44
C LEU A 208 -14.89 9.40 -15.70
N ARG A 209 -14.80 8.70 -16.84
CA ARG A 209 -15.29 9.16 -18.15
C ARG A 209 -14.68 10.50 -18.59
N MET A 210 -13.45 10.77 -18.18
CA MET A 210 -12.71 11.98 -18.57
C MET A 210 -12.09 11.85 -19.96
N ILE A 211 -11.83 10.61 -20.39
CA ILE A 211 -11.29 10.30 -21.73
C ILE A 211 -12.20 9.34 -22.48
N SER A 212 -12.13 9.38 -23.81
CA SER A 212 -12.84 8.46 -24.70
C SER A 212 -12.14 7.10 -24.77
N ARG A 213 -12.85 6.08 -25.31
CA ARG A 213 -12.27 4.74 -25.53
C ARG A 213 -11.08 4.75 -26.48
N GLU A 214 -11.12 5.61 -27.48
CA GLU A 214 -10.04 5.77 -28.47
C GLU A 214 -8.71 6.26 -27.84
N HIS A 215 -8.80 6.97 -26.71
CA HIS A 215 -7.62 7.44 -25.97
C HIS A 215 -7.21 6.49 -24.84
N TYR A 216 -8.03 5.51 -24.53
CA TYR A 216 -7.72 4.49 -23.52
C TYR A 216 -6.90 3.32 -24.12
N ASP A 217 -7.19 2.91 -25.36
CA ASP A 217 -6.54 1.81 -26.09
C ASP A 217 -5.17 2.23 -26.65
#